data_ed0e71b3a711108784535c8fabe556ee
#
_entry.id   ed0e71b3a711108784535c8fabe556ee
#
_cell.length_a   1.000
_cell.length_b   1.000
_cell.length_c   1.000
_cell.angle_alpha   90.00
_cell.angle_beta   90.00
_cell.angle_gamma   90.00
#
_symmetry.space_group_name_H-M   'P 1'
#
loop_
_entity.id
_entity.type
_entity.pdbx_description
1 polymer ?
#
loop_
_entity_poly.entity_id
_entity_poly.type
_entity_poly.pdbx_seq_one_letter_code
_entity_poly.pdbx_strand_id
1 'polypeptide(L)'
;MKKNVQYKGNLLILGTAFLWSFVGIITKAVSYNALTVTGISSIMAVLVLVIYNRKHAWHMTPLAVWTGVVIAVMHICFMVANKHTTVTNTIVLQYSSPIFVVLYYRIFQKKKLKKQQLLAVGACFIAMVLFFAGELTMRNMFGNALAVLSGICFAGEFYLCAKPENDAVLAHVLSHIICIAVCLSYTGLFVRQEYDWRQTGLVLLSGILCIGLAGVTYTIGCRMTTALNANLIAMSEVIMAPAWAFLLFRERAGSWPAAVLMVGAIVYEIWFEAKEERQG
;
A
#
# COMPACT_ATOMS: atom_id res chain seq x y z
N MET A 1 -23.71 6.71 1.68
CA MET A 1 -23.26 5.48 2.41
C MET A 1 -23.61 5.66 3.89
N LYS A 2 -24.09 4.63 4.62
CA LYS A 2 -24.45 4.82 6.05
C LYS A 2 -23.16 5.05 6.86
N LYS A 3 -23.10 6.09 7.69
CA LYS A 3 -21.95 6.50 8.53
C LYS A 3 -21.22 5.36 9.24
N ASN A 4 -21.96 4.38 9.76
CA ASN A 4 -21.38 3.19 10.41
C ASN A 4 -20.61 2.30 9.44
N VAL A 5 -20.95 2.29 8.15
CA VAL A 5 -20.27 1.50 7.12
C VAL A 5 -18.93 2.13 6.80
N GLN A 6 -18.90 3.44 6.54
CA GLN A 6 -17.67 4.17 6.25
C GLN A 6 -16.68 4.14 7.42
N TYR A 7 -17.17 4.34 8.65
CA TYR A 7 -16.31 4.24 9.84
C TYR A 7 -15.66 2.85 9.96
N LYS A 8 -16.42 1.77 9.73
CA LYS A 8 -15.87 0.41 9.68
C LYS A 8 -14.84 0.25 8.57
N GLY A 9 -15.10 0.81 7.37
CA GLY A 9 -14.15 0.81 6.27
C GLY A 9 -12.84 1.50 6.65
N ASN A 10 -12.91 2.68 7.24
CA ASN A 10 -11.75 3.44 7.69
C ASN A 10 -10.92 2.67 8.74
N LEU A 11 -11.57 1.99 9.69
CA LEU A 11 -10.89 1.14 10.67
C LEU A 11 -10.21 -0.07 10.04
N LEU A 12 -10.85 -0.69 9.04
CA LEU A 12 -10.24 -1.81 8.31
C LEU A 12 -8.99 -1.37 7.52
N ILE A 13 -9.04 -0.20 6.88
CA ILE A 13 -7.87 0.35 6.18
C ILE A 13 -6.76 0.73 7.17
N LEU A 14 -7.09 1.28 8.33
CA LEU A 14 -6.10 1.55 9.37
C LEU A 14 -5.46 0.25 9.88
N GLY A 15 -6.25 -0.82 10.07
CA GLY A 15 -5.74 -2.15 10.40
C GLY A 15 -4.84 -2.71 9.30
N THR A 16 -5.18 -2.47 8.03
CA THR A 16 -4.33 -2.82 6.89
C THR A 16 -2.98 -2.10 6.95
N ALA A 17 -2.99 -0.78 7.14
CA ALA A 17 -1.77 0.03 7.28
C ALA A 17 -0.90 -0.43 8.46
N PHE A 18 -1.53 -0.79 9.59
CA PHE A 18 -0.83 -1.38 10.74
C PHE A 18 -0.13 -2.69 10.35
N LEU A 19 -0.81 -3.61 9.66
CA LEU A 19 -0.20 -4.87 9.22
C LEU A 19 0.92 -4.64 8.18
N TRP A 20 0.72 -3.73 7.23
CA TRP A 20 1.73 -3.38 6.23
C TRP A 20 2.99 -2.78 6.87
N SER A 21 2.86 -2.02 7.95
CA SER A 21 3.99 -1.38 8.62
C SER A 21 5.05 -2.35 9.17
N PHE A 22 4.71 -3.63 9.33
CA PHE A 22 5.66 -4.68 9.72
C PHE A 22 6.45 -5.28 8.55
N VAL A 23 6.00 -5.09 7.29
CA VAL A 23 6.66 -5.67 6.10
C VAL A 23 8.13 -5.22 6.03
N GLY A 24 8.38 -3.92 6.22
CA GLY A 24 9.74 -3.37 6.19
C GLY A 24 10.66 -3.97 7.26
N ILE A 25 10.13 -4.19 8.47
CA ILE A 25 10.87 -4.79 9.59
C ILE A 25 11.25 -6.23 9.27
N ILE A 26 10.30 -7.03 8.80
CA ILE A 26 10.53 -8.43 8.46
C ILE A 26 11.51 -8.54 7.30
N THR A 27 11.33 -7.71 6.26
CA THR A 27 12.27 -7.66 5.13
C THR A 27 13.68 -7.31 5.58
N LYS A 28 13.84 -6.44 6.58
CA LYS A 28 15.13 -6.07 7.15
C LYS A 28 15.74 -7.17 8.04
N ALA A 29 14.90 -7.93 8.73
CA ALA A 29 15.32 -9.02 9.61
C ALA A 29 15.81 -10.26 8.84
N VAL A 30 15.56 -10.37 7.53
CA VAL A 30 16.01 -11.49 6.69
C VAL A 30 17.06 -11.06 5.69
N SER A 31 18.01 -11.95 5.39
CA SER A 31 19.08 -11.71 4.42
C SER A 31 18.64 -11.90 2.96
N TYR A 32 17.39 -12.28 2.73
CA TYR A 32 16.88 -12.60 1.39
C TYR A 32 16.77 -11.35 0.51
N ASN A 33 16.97 -11.58 -0.78
CA ASN A 33 16.68 -10.56 -1.79
C ASN A 33 15.20 -10.13 -1.71
N ALA A 34 14.94 -8.84 -1.87
CA ALA A 34 13.60 -8.28 -1.76
C ALA A 34 12.57 -8.95 -2.71
N LEU A 35 12.98 -9.31 -3.95
CA LEU A 35 12.11 -10.07 -4.87
C LEU A 35 11.84 -11.50 -4.37
N THR A 36 12.83 -12.14 -3.74
CA THR A 36 12.65 -13.47 -3.09
C THR A 36 11.60 -13.35 -1.97
N VAL A 37 11.71 -12.34 -1.10
CA VAL A 37 10.73 -12.08 -0.04
C VAL A 37 9.33 -11.89 -0.63
N THR A 38 9.22 -11.06 -1.68
CA THR A 38 7.94 -10.80 -2.35
C THR A 38 7.32 -12.07 -2.94
N GLY A 39 8.12 -12.88 -3.64
CA GLY A 39 7.63 -14.12 -4.24
C GLY A 39 7.16 -15.14 -3.20
N ILE A 40 7.95 -15.37 -2.14
CA ILE A 40 7.60 -16.34 -1.09
C ILE A 40 6.39 -15.87 -0.28
N SER A 41 6.36 -14.60 0.14
CA SER A 41 5.23 -14.06 0.90
C SER A 41 3.92 -14.05 0.08
N SER A 42 4.01 -13.83 -1.24
CA SER A 42 2.87 -13.88 -2.14
C SER A 42 2.21 -15.27 -2.21
N ILE A 43 2.96 -16.37 -2.02
CA ILE A 43 2.37 -17.72 -1.94
C ILE A 43 1.36 -17.79 -0.80
N MET A 44 1.74 -17.33 0.38
CA MET A 44 0.87 -17.34 1.55
C MET A 44 -0.28 -16.34 1.44
N ALA A 45 -0.03 -15.19 0.80
CA ALA A 45 -1.09 -14.22 0.52
C ALA A 45 -2.19 -14.81 -0.37
N VAL A 46 -1.82 -15.51 -1.45
CA VAL A 46 -2.77 -16.24 -2.30
C VAL A 46 -3.59 -17.24 -1.47
N LEU A 47 -2.93 -18.05 -0.65
CA LEU A 47 -3.63 -19.05 0.18
C LEU A 47 -4.65 -18.40 1.12
N VAL A 48 -4.26 -17.31 1.82
CA VAL A 48 -5.17 -16.59 2.73
C VAL A 48 -6.36 -16.01 1.98
N LEU A 49 -6.13 -15.34 0.84
CA LEU A 49 -7.19 -14.74 0.02
C LEU A 49 -8.13 -15.78 -0.58
N VAL A 50 -7.62 -16.92 -1.05
CA VAL A 50 -8.41 -18.02 -1.58
C VAL A 50 -9.25 -18.66 -0.46
N ILE A 51 -8.67 -18.91 0.72
CA ILE A 51 -9.39 -19.45 1.88
C ILE A 51 -10.50 -18.47 2.32
N TYR A 52 -10.21 -17.17 2.36
CA TYR A 52 -11.21 -16.15 2.67
C TYR A 52 -12.38 -16.18 1.68
N ASN A 53 -12.07 -16.24 0.38
CA ASN A 53 -13.10 -16.18 -0.68
C ASN A 53 -13.76 -17.54 -1.02
N ARG A 54 -13.41 -18.62 -0.32
CA ARG A 54 -13.82 -20.00 -0.66
C ARG A 54 -15.35 -20.24 -0.80
N LYS A 55 -16.15 -19.37 -0.19
CA LYS A 55 -17.62 -19.47 -0.20
C LYS A 55 -18.27 -18.53 -1.22
N HIS A 56 -17.49 -17.70 -1.90
CA HIS A 56 -18.00 -16.72 -2.84
C HIS A 56 -17.54 -17.06 -4.25
N ALA A 57 -18.39 -16.77 -5.23
CA ALA A 57 -18.03 -16.96 -6.63
C ALA A 57 -16.95 -15.97 -7.05
N TRP A 58 -16.01 -16.44 -7.87
CA TRP A 58 -15.00 -15.60 -8.49
C TRP A 58 -15.60 -14.90 -9.72
N HIS A 59 -15.53 -13.59 -9.77
CA HIS A 59 -16.00 -12.81 -10.89
C HIS A 59 -14.84 -12.36 -11.76
N MET A 60 -14.45 -13.21 -12.72
CA MET A 60 -13.38 -12.94 -13.67
C MET A 60 -13.83 -11.86 -14.67
N THR A 61 -13.68 -10.59 -14.30
CA THR A 61 -13.97 -9.45 -15.17
C THR A 61 -12.69 -8.87 -15.76
N PRO A 62 -12.72 -8.25 -16.95
CA PRO A 62 -11.56 -7.52 -17.48
C PRO A 62 -11.04 -6.48 -16.49
N LEU A 63 -11.93 -5.88 -15.69
CA LEU A 63 -11.56 -4.91 -14.67
C LEU A 63 -10.74 -5.56 -13.54
N ALA A 64 -11.15 -6.74 -13.04
CA ALA A 64 -10.41 -7.47 -12.01
C ALA A 64 -9.03 -7.90 -12.50
N VAL A 65 -8.93 -8.40 -13.74
CA VAL A 65 -7.65 -8.77 -14.36
C VAL A 65 -6.73 -7.56 -14.50
N TRP A 66 -7.24 -6.45 -15.04
CA TRP A 66 -6.47 -5.22 -15.18
C TRP A 66 -6.01 -4.67 -13.82
N THR A 67 -6.91 -4.68 -12.83
CA THR A 67 -6.56 -4.28 -11.45
C THR A 67 -5.44 -5.15 -10.89
N GLY A 68 -5.51 -6.47 -11.09
CA GLY A 68 -4.46 -7.40 -10.68
C GLY A 68 -3.10 -7.10 -11.31
N VAL A 69 -3.09 -6.76 -12.61
CA VAL A 69 -1.86 -6.33 -13.30
C VAL A 69 -1.31 -5.02 -12.71
N VAL A 70 -2.18 -4.03 -12.46
CA VAL A 70 -1.79 -2.74 -11.87
C VAL A 70 -1.16 -2.95 -10.49
N ILE A 71 -1.76 -3.79 -9.65
CA ILE A 71 -1.23 -4.11 -8.31
C ILE A 71 0.12 -4.86 -8.42
N ALA A 72 0.25 -5.82 -9.35
CA ALA A 72 1.50 -6.55 -9.55
C ALA A 72 2.64 -5.61 -10.00
N VAL A 73 2.36 -4.73 -10.96
CA VAL A 73 3.31 -3.71 -11.42
C VAL A 73 3.71 -2.79 -10.27
N MET A 74 2.76 -2.37 -9.44
CA MET A 74 3.02 -1.56 -8.24
C MET A 74 4.04 -2.26 -7.34
N HIS A 75 3.80 -3.52 -6.95
CA HIS A 75 4.70 -4.28 -6.09
C HIS A 75 6.09 -4.45 -6.69
N ILE A 76 6.17 -4.87 -7.96
CA ILE A 76 7.47 -5.11 -8.63
C ILE A 76 8.25 -3.81 -8.77
N CYS A 77 7.60 -2.71 -9.21
CA CYS A 77 8.25 -1.40 -9.33
C CYS A 77 8.76 -0.89 -8.00
N PHE A 78 7.98 -1.04 -6.91
CA PHE A 78 8.40 -0.68 -5.56
C PHE A 78 9.65 -1.45 -5.13
N MET A 79 9.65 -2.76 -5.32
CA MET A 79 10.78 -3.60 -4.90
C MET A 79 12.03 -3.36 -5.74
N VAL A 80 11.89 -3.12 -7.05
CA VAL A 80 13.03 -2.76 -7.92
C VAL A 80 13.53 -1.36 -7.58
N ALA A 81 12.63 -0.38 -7.32
CA ALA A 81 13.00 0.96 -6.91
C ALA A 81 13.87 0.93 -5.65
N ASN A 82 13.50 0.14 -4.63
CA ASN A 82 14.28 -0.02 -3.38
C ASN A 82 15.72 -0.50 -3.59
N LYS A 83 16.00 -1.17 -4.71
CA LYS A 83 17.38 -1.57 -5.08
C LYS A 83 18.16 -0.45 -5.76
N HIS A 84 17.49 0.44 -6.45
CA HIS A 84 18.12 1.47 -7.29
C HIS A 84 18.13 2.86 -6.66
N THR A 85 17.28 3.11 -5.65
CA THR A 85 17.31 4.37 -4.87
C THR A 85 17.24 4.07 -3.37
N THR A 86 17.08 5.07 -2.52
CA THR A 86 16.94 4.84 -1.08
C THR A 86 15.53 4.36 -0.74
N VAL A 87 15.41 3.59 0.36
CA VAL A 87 14.10 3.16 0.87
C VAL A 87 13.21 4.37 1.15
N THR A 88 13.78 5.41 1.74
CA THR A 88 13.11 6.69 1.99
C THR A 88 12.54 7.31 0.72
N ASN A 89 13.35 7.44 -0.35
CA ASN A 89 12.87 7.98 -1.62
C ASN A 89 11.73 7.12 -2.19
N THR A 90 11.88 5.80 -2.13
CA THR A 90 10.86 4.89 -2.65
C THR A 90 9.53 5.07 -1.93
N ILE A 91 9.54 5.17 -0.59
CA ILE A 91 8.34 5.38 0.22
C ILE A 91 7.72 6.75 -0.09
N VAL A 92 8.51 7.83 -0.06
CA VAL A 92 8.00 9.19 -0.30
C VAL A 92 7.39 9.32 -1.69
N LEU A 93 8.04 8.76 -2.71
CA LEU A 93 7.56 8.84 -4.09
C LEU A 93 6.34 7.93 -4.31
N GLN A 94 6.26 6.76 -3.69
CA GLN A 94 5.07 5.91 -3.76
C GLN A 94 3.88 6.55 -3.03
N TYR A 95 4.07 7.10 -1.84
CA TYR A 95 3.02 7.80 -1.10
C TYR A 95 2.69 9.21 -1.61
N SER A 96 3.21 9.60 -2.78
CA SER A 96 2.60 10.66 -3.60
C SER A 96 1.27 10.22 -4.24
N SER A 97 0.87 8.97 -4.07
CA SER A 97 -0.35 8.34 -4.59
C SER A 97 -1.65 9.12 -4.35
N PRO A 98 -1.92 9.84 -3.23
CA PRO A 98 -3.14 10.64 -3.10
C PRO A 98 -3.30 11.70 -4.20
N ILE A 99 -2.19 12.24 -4.72
CA ILE A 99 -2.20 13.19 -5.84
C ILE A 99 -2.74 12.50 -7.10
N PHE A 100 -2.31 11.25 -7.34
CA PHE A 100 -2.78 10.48 -8.49
C PHE A 100 -4.23 9.99 -8.32
N VAL A 101 -4.70 9.71 -7.09
CA VAL A 101 -6.12 9.44 -6.82
C VAL A 101 -6.97 10.65 -7.22
N VAL A 102 -6.53 11.87 -6.88
CA VAL A 102 -7.20 13.11 -7.30
C VAL A 102 -7.27 13.22 -8.83
N LEU A 103 -6.17 12.91 -9.52
CA LEU A 103 -6.12 12.90 -10.97
C LEU A 103 -7.07 11.85 -11.57
N TYR A 104 -7.16 10.65 -10.99
CA TYR A 104 -8.08 9.60 -11.45
C TYR A 104 -9.54 10.02 -11.31
N TYR A 105 -9.93 10.63 -10.20
CA TYR A 105 -11.28 11.20 -10.05
C TYR A 105 -11.55 12.28 -11.11
N ARG A 106 -10.56 13.12 -11.41
CA ARG A 106 -10.70 14.19 -12.40
C ARG A 106 -10.82 13.65 -13.82
N ILE A 107 -9.98 12.69 -14.19
CA ILE A 107 -9.89 12.15 -15.57
C ILE A 107 -11.06 11.20 -15.86
N PHE A 108 -11.27 10.19 -14.99
CA PHE A 108 -12.19 9.11 -15.29
C PHE A 108 -13.63 9.38 -14.82
N GLN A 109 -13.82 10.11 -13.73
CA GLN A 109 -15.15 10.42 -13.22
C GLN A 109 -15.57 11.86 -13.50
N LYS A 110 -14.69 12.70 -14.05
CA LYS A 110 -14.90 14.15 -14.24
C LYS A 110 -15.33 14.86 -12.95
N LYS A 111 -15.05 14.24 -11.79
CA LYS A 111 -15.40 14.76 -10.47
C LYS A 111 -14.34 15.76 -10.01
N LYS A 112 -14.78 16.93 -9.57
CA LYS A 112 -13.92 17.90 -8.88
C LYS A 112 -13.95 17.59 -7.40
N LEU A 113 -12.79 17.40 -6.81
CA LEU A 113 -12.68 17.30 -5.35
C LEU A 113 -12.85 18.69 -4.71
N LYS A 114 -13.31 18.71 -3.48
CA LYS A 114 -13.49 19.92 -2.71
C LYS A 114 -12.15 20.49 -2.27
N LYS A 115 -12.09 21.80 -2.06
CA LYS A 115 -10.87 22.48 -1.60
C LYS A 115 -10.30 21.85 -0.31
N GLN A 116 -11.17 21.44 0.59
CA GLN A 116 -10.80 20.79 1.84
C GLN A 116 -10.06 19.45 1.62
N GLN A 117 -10.53 18.64 0.69
CA GLN A 117 -9.89 17.38 0.32
C GLN A 117 -8.51 17.62 -0.30
N LEU A 118 -8.40 18.63 -1.17
CA LEU A 118 -7.11 19.02 -1.76
C LEU A 118 -6.14 19.57 -0.70
N LEU A 119 -6.64 20.29 0.31
CA LEU A 119 -5.82 20.75 1.43
C LEU A 119 -5.32 19.58 2.28
N ALA A 120 -6.16 18.57 2.56
CA ALA A 120 -5.74 17.37 3.28
C ALA A 120 -4.63 16.61 2.52
N VAL A 121 -4.81 16.40 1.20
CA VAL A 121 -3.81 15.77 0.34
C VAL A 121 -2.49 16.55 0.35
N GLY A 122 -2.55 17.88 0.19
CA GLY A 122 -1.38 18.76 0.22
C GLY A 122 -0.67 18.73 1.57
N ALA A 123 -1.43 18.79 2.68
CA ALA A 123 -0.88 18.72 4.03
C ALA A 123 -0.21 17.37 4.32
N CYS A 124 -0.84 16.25 3.93
CA CYS A 124 -0.24 14.92 4.06
C CYS A 124 1.06 14.80 3.26
N PHE A 125 1.08 15.29 2.02
CA PHE A 125 2.29 15.25 1.19
C PHE A 125 3.42 16.10 1.77
N ILE A 126 3.13 17.34 2.21
CA ILE A 126 4.10 18.21 2.86
C ILE A 126 4.61 17.57 4.15
N ALA A 127 3.72 17.03 4.97
CA ALA A 127 4.09 16.33 6.21
C ALA A 127 5.04 15.16 5.94
N MET A 128 4.77 14.36 4.91
CA MET A 128 5.62 13.24 4.52
C MET A 128 7.01 13.71 4.05
N VAL A 129 7.09 14.75 3.23
CA VAL A 129 8.37 15.33 2.79
C VAL A 129 9.17 15.86 3.99
N LEU A 130 8.48 16.53 4.94
CA LEU A 130 9.11 17.03 6.16
C LEU A 130 9.52 15.90 7.12
N PHE A 131 8.77 14.79 7.14
CA PHE A 131 9.09 13.63 7.97
C PHE A 131 10.43 13.00 7.60
N PHE A 132 10.72 12.96 6.31
CA PHE A 132 11.95 12.42 5.74
C PHE A 132 12.93 13.51 5.30
N ALA A 133 12.77 14.77 5.73
CA ALA A 133 13.66 15.85 5.37
C ALA A 133 15.11 15.52 5.76
N GLY A 134 16.03 15.69 4.83
CA GLY A 134 17.45 15.35 5.00
C GLY A 134 17.84 13.94 4.56
N GLU A 135 16.89 13.03 4.36
CA GLU A 135 17.15 11.68 3.83
C GLU A 135 16.86 11.54 2.34
N LEU A 136 16.14 12.51 1.75
CA LEU A 136 15.81 12.53 0.34
C LEU A 136 17.03 12.79 -0.53
N THR A 137 17.17 12.06 -1.62
CA THR A 137 18.26 12.22 -2.58
C THR A 137 17.76 12.16 -4.02
N MET A 138 18.37 12.96 -4.88
CA MET A 138 18.11 12.94 -6.33
C MET A 138 19.00 11.95 -7.08
N ARG A 139 19.84 11.19 -6.37
CA ARG A 139 20.64 10.12 -6.98
C ARG A 139 19.73 9.01 -7.52
N ASN A 140 20.17 8.35 -8.59
CA ASN A 140 19.45 7.22 -9.20
C ASN A 140 18.05 7.56 -9.71
N MET A 141 17.97 8.40 -10.72
CA MET A 141 16.73 8.81 -11.38
C MET A 141 15.88 7.63 -11.85
N PHE A 142 16.50 6.52 -12.28
CA PHE A 142 15.78 5.31 -12.69
C PHE A 142 14.98 4.72 -11.53
N GLY A 143 15.59 4.54 -10.35
CA GLY A 143 14.88 4.07 -9.14
C GLY A 143 13.77 5.03 -8.71
N ASN A 144 14.03 6.33 -8.76
CA ASN A 144 13.02 7.34 -8.43
C ASN A 144 11.83 7.30 -9.43
N ALA A 145 12.08 7.12 -10.72
CA ALA A 145 11.02 6.97 -11.73
C ALA A 145 10.16 5.73 -11.48
N LEU A 146 10.77 4.59 -11.12
CA LEU A 146 10.04 3.37 -10.75
C LEU A 146 9.21 3.58 -9.48
N ALA A 147 9.72 4.33 -8.49
CA ALA A 147 8.98 4.65 -7.27
C ALA A 147 7.74 5.52 -7.57
N VAL A 148 7.86 6.51 -8.46
CA VAL A 148 6.71 7.31 -8.93
C VAL A 148 5.72 6.43 -9.68
N LEU A 149 6.17 5.54 -10.58
CA LEU A 149 5.30 4.61 -11.29
C LEU A 149 4.57 3.68 -10.30
N SER A 150 5.27 3.20 -9.27
CA SER A 150 4.64 2.46 -8.17
C SER A 150 3.55 3.30 -7.49
N GLY A 151 3.79 4.59 -7.22
CA GLY A 151 2.78 5.50 -6.65
C GLY A 151 1.56 5.70 -7.53
N ILE A 152 1.75 5.81 -8.84
CA ILE A 152 0.66 5.86 -9.83
C ILE A 152 -0.18 4.58 -9.77
N CYS A 153 0.48 3.42 -9.78
CA CYS A 153 -0.19 2.12 -9.68
C CYS A 153 -0.87 1.93 -8.32
N PHE A 154 -0.27 2.39 -7.22
CA PHE A 154 -0.85 2.34 -5.89
C PHE A 154 -2.12 3.18 -5.78
N ALA A 155 -2.12 4.38 -6.37
CA ALA A 155 -3.34 5.16 -6.53
C ALA A 155 -4.41 4.41 -7.38
N GLY A 156 -3.97 3.73 -8.43
CA GLY A 156 -4.81 2.88 -9.26
C GLY A 156 -5.45 1.74 -8.48
N GLU A 157 -4.71 1.09 -7.60
CA GLU A 157 -5.21 0.05 -6.70
C GLU A 157 -6.37 0.58 -5.85
N PHE A 158 -6.18 1.70 -5.13
CA PHE A 158 -7.26 2.29 -4.32
C PHE A 158 -8.47 2.69 -5.16
N TYR A 159 -8.23 3.32 -6.31
CA TYR A 159 -9.30 3.79 -7.19
C TYR A 159 -10.10 2.64 -7.80
N LEU A 160 -9.43 1.57 -8.25
CA LEU A 160 -10.06 0.44 -8.91
C LEU A 160 -10.72 -0.51 -7.90
N CYS A 161 -10.08 -0.79 -6.76
CA CYS A 161 -10.64 -1.66 -5.73
C CYS A 161 -11.87 -1.05 -5.03
N ALA A 162 -12.00 0.28 -5.01
CA ALA A 162 -13.18 0.95 -4.49
C ALA A 162 -14.41 0.87 -5.43
N LYS A 163 -14.25 0.40 -6.68
CA LYS A 163 -15.36 0.26 -7.63
C LYS A 163 -16.23 -0.95 -7.28
N PRO A 164 -17.57 -0.79 -7.17
CA PRO A 164 -18.47 -1.89 -6.82
C PRO A 164 -18.45 -3.07 -7.81
N GLU A 165 -18.21 -2.77 -9.10
CA GLU A 165 -18.16 -3.77 -10.18
C GLU A 165 -16.85 -4.57 -10.22
N ASN A 166 -15.87 -4.22 -9.41
CA ASN A 166 -14.58 -4.90 -9.37
C ASN A 166 -14.56 -6.03 -8.34
N ASP A 167 -14.07 -7.19 -8.73
CA ASP A 167 -13.70 -8.24 -7.77
C ASP A 167 -12.29 -7.95 -7.23
N ALA A 168 -12.21 -7.13 -6.18
CA ALA A 168 -10.96 -6.71 -5.58
C ALA A 168 -10.18 -7.90 -4.98
N VAL A 169 -10.86 -8.93 -4.47
CA VAL A 169 -10.20 -10.14 -3.91
C VAL A 169 -9.52 -10.92 -5.03
N LEU A 170 -10.23 -11.13 -6.15
CA LEU A 170 -9.65 -11.79 -7.33
C LEU A 170 -8.46 -10.98 -7.88
N ALA A 171 -8.59 -9.66 -7.95
CA ALA A 171 -7.50 -8.79 -8.40
C ALA A 171 -6.23 -8.96 -7.56
N HIS A 172 -6.36 -9.01 -6.23
CA HIS A 172 -5.21 -9.28 -5.34
C HIS A 172 -4.65 -10.69 -5.53
N VAL A 173 -5.49 -11.73 -5.68
CA VAL A 173 -5.02 -13.09 -5.98
C VAL A 173 -4.22 -13.11 -7.28
N LEU A 174 -4.74 -12.50 -8.34
CA LEU A 174 -4.05 -12.42 -9.64
C LEU A 174 -2.73 -11.65 -9.53
N SER A 175 -2.71 -10.54 -8.79
CA SER A 175 -1.47 -9.77 -8.59
C SER A 175 -0.38 -10.59 -7.90
N HIS A 176 -0.73 -11.34 -6.86
CA HIS A 176 0.22 -12.18 -6.15
C HIS A 176 0.66 -13.38 -6.99
N ILE A 177 -0.21 -13.97 -7.83
CA ILE A 177 0.19 -15.01 -8.81
C ILE A 177 1.23 -14.44 -9.79
N ILE A 178 1.03 -13.22 -10.29
CA ILE A 178 2.01 -12.55 -11.17
C ILE A 178 3.33 -12.30 -10.39
N CYS A 179 3.26 -11.82 -9.15
CA CYS A 179 4.44 -11.63 -8.31
C CYS A 179 5.19 -12.94 -8.06
N ILE A 180 4.50 -14.05 -7.78
CA ILE A 180 5.11 -15.37 -7.64
C ILE A 180 5.85 -15.73 -8.94
N ALA A 181 5.17 -15.65 -10.08
CA ALA A 181 5.73 -16.02 -11.36
C ALA A 181 6.96 -15.16 -11.71
N VAL A 182 6.87 -13.85 -11.60
CA VAL A 182 7.96 -12.94 -11.98
C VAL A 182 9.10 -12.96 -10.98
N CYS A 183 8.80 -12.82 -9.68
CA CYS A 183 9.82 -12.67 -8.65
C CYS A 183 10.59 -13.99 -8.39
N LEU A 184 9.90 -15.13 -8.34
CA LEU A 184 10.58 -16.41 -8.12
C LEU A 184 11.32 -16.88 -9.37
N SER A 185 10.81 -16.61 -10.59
CA SER A 185 11.56 -16.88 -11.82
C SER A 185 12.86 -16.06 -11.87
N TYR A 186 12.77 -14.75 -11.56
CA TYR A 186 13.95 -13.90 -11.48
C TYR A 186 14.95 -14.41 -10.43
N THR A 187 14.46 -14.76 -9.24
CA THR A 187 15.31 -15.30 -8.18
C THR A 187 15.98 -16.59 -8.59
N GLY A 188 15.25 -17.55 -9.17
CA GLY A 188 15.79 -18.83 -9.59
C GLY A 188 16.83 -18.73 -10.72
N LEU A 189 16.67 -17.74 -11.62
CA LEU A 189 17.57 -17.56 -12.75
C LEU A 189 18.80 -16.69 -12.46
N PHE A 190 18.65 -15.66 -11.62
CA PHE A 190 19.63 -14.58 -11.49
C PHE A 190 20.17 -14.37 -10.07
N VAL A 191 19.57 -14.99 -9.05
CA VAL A 191 19.95 -14.80 -7.65
C VAL A 191 20.36 -16.14 -7.04
N ARG A 192 21.62 -16.24 -6.57
CA ARG A 192 22.04 -17.37 -5.74
C ARG A 192 21.57 -17.09 -4.31
N GLN A 193 20.40 -17.62 -3.93
CA GLN A 193 19.81 -17.44 -2.61
C GLN A 193 20.06 -18.68 -1.77
N GLU A 194 20.76 -18.50 -0.64
CA GLU A 194 20.80 -19.51 0.41
C GLU A 194 19.52 -19.40 1.25
N TYR A 195 18.87 -20.56 1.47
CA TYR A 195 17.62 -20.61 2.21
C TYR A 195 17.87 -21.11 3.63
N ASP A 196 17.41 -20.33 4.60
CA ASP A 196 17.36 -20.68 6.02
C ASP A 196 15.92 -20.89 6.47
N TRP A 197 15.63 -21.95 7.20
CA TRP A 197 14.25 -22.30 7.58
C TRP A 197 13.58 -21.26 8.49
N ARG A 198 14.37 -20.59 9.37
CA ARG A 198 13.85 -19.55 10.27
C ARG A 198 13.47 -18.29 9.50
N GLN A 199 14.34 -17.85 8.62
CA GLN A 199 14.09 -16.70 7.77
C GLN A 199 12.92 -16.97 6.81
N THR A 200 12.89 -18.16 6.18
CA THR A 200 11.76 -18.58 5.34
C THR A 200 10.46 -18.59 6.14
N GLY A 201 10.47 -19.10 7.38
CA GLY A 201 9.31 -19.08 8.29
C GLY A 201 8.83 -17.67 8.59
N LEU A 202 9.72 -16.71 8.83
CA LEU A 202 9.38 -15.30 9.02
C LEU A 202 8.73 -14.67 7.77
N VAL A 203 9.25 -14.99 6.58
CA VAL A 203 8.69 -14.50 5.31
C VAL A 203 7.31 -15.10 5.06
N LEU A 204 7.12 -16.41 5.32
CA LEU A 204 5.81 -17.06 5.21
C LEU A 204 4.80 -16.44 6.20
N LEU A 205 5.20 -16.20 7.44
CA LEU A 205 4.36 -15.53 8.45
C LEU A 205 3.98 -14.11 8.01
N SER A 206 4.95 -13.36 7.46
CA SER A 206 4.68 -12.05 6.84
C SER A 206 3.65 -12.17 5.70
N GLY A 207 3.78 -13.19 4.85
CA GLY A 207 2.82 -13.47 3.80
C GLY A 207 1.41 -13.72 4.31
N ILE A 208 1.27 -14.42 5.44
CA ILE A 208 -0.05 -14.66 6.07
C ILE A 208 -0.62 -13.37 6.68
N LEU A 209 0.15 -12.69 7.53
CA LEU A 209 -0.36 -11.58 8.34
C LEU A 209 -0.31 -10.24 7.59
N CYS A 210 0.89 -9.89 7.08
CA CYS A 210 1.13 -8.55 6.57
C CYS A 210 0.69 -8.37 5.11
N ILE A 211 0.53 -9.46 4.36
CA ILE A 211 0.07 -9.41 2.97
C ILE A 211 -1.31 -10.03 2.82
N GLY A 212 -1.51 -11.27 3.25
CA GLY A 212 -2.76 -12.01 3.08
C GLY A 212 -3.91 -11.42 3.91
N LEU A 213 -3.75 -11.37 5.24
CA LEU A 213 -4.78 -10.81 6.13
C LEU A 213 -4.97 -9.30 5.87
N ALA A 214 -3.90 -8.57 5.62
CA ALA A 214 -3.97 -7.17 5.21
C ALA A 214 -4.74 -7.01 3.89
N GLY A 215 -4.53 -7.89 2.90
CA GLY A 215 -5.29 -7.91 1.66
C GLY A 215 -6.78 -8.15 1.88
N VAL A 216 -7.15 -9.02 2.83
CA VAL A 216 -8.56 -9.24 3.20
C VAL A 216 -9.16 -7.97 3.82
N THR A 217 -8.51 -7.38 4.82
CA THR A 217 -9.01 -6.15 5.48
C THR A 217 -9.07 -4.98 4.51
N TYR A 218 -8.07 -4.87 3.62
CA TYR A 218 -8.03 -3.87 2.55
C TYR A 218 -9.20 -4.00 1.58
N THR A 219 -9.43 -5.17 1.03
CA THR A 219 -10.49 -5.38 0.02
C THR A 219 -11.89 -5.14 0.58
N ILE A 220 -12.12 -5.46 1.85
CA ILE A 220 -13.36 -5.13 2.56
C ILE A 220 -13.42 -3.61 2.79
N GLY A 221 -12.37 -3.02 3.33
CA GLY A 221 -12.30 -1.61 3.69
C GLY A 221 -12.50 -0.67 2.50
N CYS A 222 -11.85 -0.95 1.35
CA CYS A 222 -11.97 -0.14 0.13
C CYS A 222 -13.39 -0.08 -0.44
N ARG A 223 -14.21 -1.11 -0.19
CA ARG A 223 -15.64 -1.10 -0.58
C ARG A 223 -16.52 -0.30 0.37
N MET A 224 -16.01 0.02 1.56
CA MET A 224 -16.75 0.67 2.63
C MET A 224 -16.36 2.12 2.84
N THR A 225 -15.32 2.60 2.16
CA THR A 225 -14.84 4.00 2.21
C THR A 225 -14.50 4.50 0.81
N THR A 226 -14.17 5.79 0.67
CA THR A 226 -13.73 6.32 -0.63
C THR A 226 -12.28 5.98 -0.90
N ALA A 227 -11.89 5.93 -2.19
CA ALA A 227 -10.51 5.65 -2.58
C ALA A 227 -9.53 6.69 -2.01
N LEU A 228 -9.93 7.97 -1.91
CA LEU A 228 -9.10 9.01 -1.34
C LEU A 228 -8.89 8.80 0.16
N ASN A 229 -9.95 8.55 0.92
CA ASN A 229 -9.85 8.27 2.36
C ASN A 229 -9.01 7.03 2.64
N ALA A 230 -9.26 5.93 1.91
CA ALA A 230 -8.47 4.72 2.06
C ALA A 230 -6.98 4.99 1.83
N ASN A 231 -6.65 5.75 0.76
CA ASN A 231 -5.27 6.07 0.43
C ASN A 231 -4.60 6.98 1.49
N LEU A 232 -5.32 8.01 1.98
CA LEU A 232 -4.80 8.89 3.04
C LEU A 232 -4.62 8.14 4.37
N ILE A 233 -5.58 7.30 4.76
CA ILE A 233 -5.47 6.48 5.98
C ILE A 233 -4.28 5.50 5.87
N ALA A 234 -4.05 4.92 4.69
CA ALA A 234 -2.91 4.03 4.46
C ALA A 234 -1.56 4.75 4.66
N MET A 235 -1.48 6.09 4.46
CA MET A 235 -0.27 6.86 4.77
C MET A 235 0.14 6.80 6.26
N SER A 236 -0.74 6.35 7.17
CA SER A 236 -0.35 6.12 8.57
C SER A 236 0.77 5.07 8.71
N GLU A 237 0.92 4.17 7.75
CA GLU A 237 2.06 3.25 7.65
C GLU A 237 3.40 3.98 7.64
N VAL A 238 3.47 5.13 6.95
CA VAL A 238 4.69 5.97 6.82
C VAL A 238 5.23 6.40 8.20
N ILE A 239 4.33 6.52 9.18
CA ILE A 239 4.69 6.87 10.56
C ILE A 239 4.95 5.60 11.38
N MET A 240 4.11 4.58 11.21
CA MET A 240 4.18 3.35 12.01
C MET A 240 5.45 2.55 11.71
N ALA A 241 5.86 2.42 10.45
CA ALA A 241 7.04 1.63 10.09
C ALA A 241 8.34 2.16 10.72
N PRO A 242 8.68 3.46 10.64
CA PRO A 242 9.83 4.02 11.37
C PRO A 242 9.68 3.95 12.90
N ALA A 243 8.46 4.04 13.45
CA ALA A 243 8.25 3.88 14.89
C ALA A 243 8.66 2.48 15.36
N TRP A 244 8.30 1.43 14.61
CA TRP A 244 8.76 0.07 14.89
C TRP A 244 10.27 -0.08 14.71
N ALA A 245 10.86 0.51 13.66
CA ALA A 245 12.30 0.50 13.44
C ALA A 245 13.05 1.17 14.60
N PHE A 246 12.52 2.26 15.15
CA PHE A 246 13.06 2.89 16.35
C PHE A 246 12.98 1.97 17.57
N LEU A 247 11.84 1.35 17.81
CA LEU A 247 11.63 0.49 18.98
C LEU A 247 12.49 -0.77 18.95
N LEU A 248 12.62 -1.41 17.77
CA LEU A 248 13.28 -2.71 17.63
C LEU A 248 14.77 -2.58 17.31
N PHE A 249 15.17 -1.61 16.50
CA PHE A 249 16.54 -1.45 16.01
C PHE A 249 17.23 -0.17 16.49
N ARG A 250 16.55 0.67 17.29
CA ARG A 250 17.05 1.97 17.77
C ARG A 250 17.40 2.94 16.62
N GLU A 251 16.76 2.81 15.47
CA GLU A 251 16.92 3.72 14.35
C GLU A 251 16.19 5.03 14.60
N ARG A 252 16.62 6.12 13.94
CA ARG A 252 15.93 7.40 14.09
C ARG A 252 14.51 7.28 13.52
N ALA A 253 13.52 7.55 14.37
CA ALA A 253 12.16 7.81 13.90
C ALA A 253 12.10 9.24 13.36
N GLY A 254 11.72 9.46 12.14
CA GLY A 254 11.66 10.75 11.46
C GLY A 254 11.19 11.96 12.32
N SER A 255 10.67 12.99 11.71
CA SER A 255 10.25 14.22 12.42
C SER A 255 8.90 14.06 13.10
N TRP A 256 8.85 14.07 14.45
CA TRP A 256 7.60 14.00 15.22
C TRP A 256 6.60 15.14 14.90
N PRO A 257 7.00 16.41 14.71
CA PRO A 257 6.07 17.44 14.28
C PRO A 257 5.42 17.14 12.93
N ALA A 258 6.18 16.57 11.99
CA ALA A 258 5.64 16.16 10.69
C ALA A 258 4.67 14.97 10.82
N ALA A 259 4.95 14.00 11.72
CA ALA A 259 4.01 12.92 12.03
C ALA A 259 2.67 13.46 12.56
N VAL A 260 2.71 14.42 13.49
CA VAL A 260 1.50 15.07 14.04
C VAL A 260 0.72 15.80 12.94
N LEU A 261 1.42 16.52 12.05
CA LEU A 261 0.78 17.18 10.90
C LEU A 261 0.07 16.17 9.98
N MET A 262 0.72 15.05 9.69
CA MET A 262 0.15 14.00 8.83
C MET A 262 -1.10 13.38 9.46
N VAL A 263 -1.03 12.99 10.74
CA VAL A 263 -2.19 12.45 11.46
C VAL A 263 -3.32 13.49 11.51
N GLY A 264 -3.00 14.76 11.79
CA GLY A 264 -3.97 15.84 11.78
C GLY A 264 -4.69 16.01 10.44
N ALA A 265 -3.96 15.93 9.34
CA ALA A 265 -4.53 16.02 7.99
C ALA A 265 -5.42 14.82 7.65
N ILE A 266 -5.02 13.59 8.04
CA ILE A 266 -5.84 12.37 7.86
C ILE A 266 -7.15 12.48 8.67
N VAL A 267 -7.05 12.86 9.94
CA VAL A 267 -8.22 13.03 10.82
C VAL A 267 -9.15 14.13 10.31
N TYR A 268 -8.59 15.24 9.81
CA TYR A 268 -9.36 16.31 9.22
C TYR A 268 -10.17 15.84 8.00
N GLU A 269 -9.58 15.07 7.10
CA GLU A 269 -10.27 14.54 5.92
C GLU A 269 -11.41 13.60 6.31
N ILE A 270 -11.14 12.66 7.24
CA ILE A 270 -12.15 11.73 7.75
C ILE A 270 -13.32 12.48 8.39
N TRP A 271 -13.02 13.51 9.20
CA TRP A 271 -14.05 14.34 9.83
C TRP A 271 -14.84 15.13 8.81
N PHE A 272 -14.16 15.72 7.83
CA PHE A 272 -14.78 16.52 6.78
C PHE A 272 -15.77 15.68 5.96
N GLU A 273 -15.36 14.51 5.50
CA GLU A 273 -16.22 13.61 4.74
C GLU A 273 -17.41 13.11 5.58
N ALA A 274 -17.19 12.77 6.85
CA ALA A 274 -18.27 12.40 7.76
C ALA A 274 -19.28 13.54 8.04
N LYS A 275 -18.84 14.81 7.97
CA LYS A 275 -19.71 15.97 8.08
C LYS A 275 -20.58 16.15 6.84
N GLU A 276 -20.00 15.98 5.65
CA GLU A 276 -20.69 16.08 4.37
C GLU A 276 -21.81 15.05 4.21
N GLU A 277 -21.54 13.79 4.61
CA GLU A 277 -22.58 12.75 4.61
C GLU A 277 -23.77 13.04 5.54
N ARG A 278 -23.62 13.96 6.48
CA ARG A 278 -24.74 14.39 7.36
C ARG A 278 -25.60 15.50 6.75
N GLN A 279 -25.07 16.20 5.75
CA GLN A 279 -25.72 17.37 5.16
C GLN A 279 -26.38 17.05 3.81
N GLY A 280 -26.09 15.92 3.19
CA GLY A 280 -26.69 15.41 1.96
C GLY A 280 -27.59 14.20 2.23
#